data_e3da892e1c8d5292dbcaf23771ea9ce1
#
_entry.id   e3da892e1c8d5292dbcaf23771ea9ce1
#
_cell.length_a   1.000
_cell.length_b   1.000
_cell.length_c   1.000
_cell.angle_alpha   90.00
_cell.angle_beta   90.00
_cell.angle_gamma   90.00
#
_symmetry.space_group_name_H-M   'P 1'
#
loop_
_entity.id
_entity.type
_entity.pdbx_description
1 polymer ?
#
loop_
_entity_poly.entity_id
_entity_poly.type
_entity_poly.pdbx_seq_one_letter_code
_entity_poly.pdbx_strand_id
1 'polypeptide(L)'
;TSLERGCRMNRLKTFFLMALLTAIFLLLGGLIAGEEGLIVAFILAMATNFFSYWFSDRMAISMTRSQPLSESAAPEVYRALRELTYNANMPMPRVYLMPTDQPNAFATGRNPEHAVIAVTAGLLRMLDYEELKGVLGHELSHIRNRDILIGSIAAAIAGALMFVARFGMWGGAFGGGGRRNEGGGAPLVLVRLIALLLAPLAALLIQMSISRTREYGADSGAARI
;
A
#
# COMPACT_ATOMS: atom_id res chain seq x y z
N THR A 1 4.22 26.65 0.39
CA THR A 1 4.88 26.22 -0.86
C THR A 1 4.05 25.16 -1.59
N SER A 2 4.35 24.87 -2.88
CA SER A 2 3.64 23.81 -3.63
C SER A 2 3.81 22.42 -2.99
N LEU A 3 4.98 22.15 -2.41
CA LEU A 3 5.31 20.90 -1.69
C LEU A 3 4.46 20.71 -0.43
N GLU A 4 4.27 21.74 0.37
CA GLU A 4 3.42 21.65 1.58
C GLU A 4 1.96 21.38 1.24
N ARG A 5 1.45 21.96 0.15
CA ARG A 5 0.10 21.68 -0.35
C ARG A 5 -0.02 20.23 -0.81
N GLY A 6 0.97 19.69 -1.52
CA GLY A 6 1.00 18.29 -1.95
C GLY A 6 1.01 17.33 -0.76
N CYS A 7 1.88 17.54 0.21
CA CYS A 7 1.97 16.72 1.42
C CYS A 7 0.66 16.75 2.25
N ARG A 8 0.03 17.94 2.40
CA ARG A 8 -1.26 18.06 3.08
C ARG A 8 -2.37 17.34 2.33
N MET A 9 -2.41 17.44 1.01
CA MET A 9 -3.36 16.74 0.17
C MET A 9 -3.22 15.22 0.31
N ASN A 10 -2.00 14.70 0.33
CA ASN A 10 -1.75 13.26 0.46
C ASN A 10 -2.14 12.74 1.84
N ARG A 11 -1.93 13.51 2.91
CA ARG A 11 -2.46 13.17 4.24
C ARG A 11 -3.98 13.11 4.28
N LEU A 12 -4.67 14.06 3.63
CA LEU A 12 -6.13 14.06 3.52
C LEU A 12 -6.63 12.85 2.73
N LYS A 13 -5.97 12.49 1.61
CA LYS A 13 -6.30 11.29 0.84
C LYS A 13 -6.13 10.03 1.67
N THR A 14 -5.04 9.92 2.42
CA THR A 14 -4.78 8.80 3.34
C THR A 14 -5.91 8.68 4.37
N PHE A 15 -6.25 9.78 5.05
CA PHE A 15 -7.33 9.81 6.03
C PHE A 15 -8.67 9.40 5.41
N PHE A 16 -8.99 9.95 4.24
CA PHE A 16 -10.22 9.60 3.52
C PHE A 16 -10.28 8.12 3.15
N LEU A 17 -9.18 7.52 2.69
CA LEU A 17 -9.12 6.09 2.37
C LEU A 17 -9.30 5.22 3.62
N MET A 18 -8.70 5.58 4.75
CA MET A 18 -8.89 4.88 6.02
C MET A 18 -10.34 4.97 6.52
N ALA A 19 -10.96 6.14 6.40
CA ALA A 19 -12.37 6.33 6.74
C ALA A 19 -13.29 5.52 5.80
N LEU A 20 -12.98 5.49 4.50
CA LEU A 20 -13.71 4.69 3.51
C LEU A 20 -13.61 3.19 3.84
N LEU A 21 -12.42 2.69 4.18
CA LEU A 21 -12.23 1.31 4.59
C LEU A 21 -13.09 0.98 5.83
N THR A 22 -13.07 1.86 6.84
CA THR A 22 -13.91 1.69 8.02
C THR A 22 -15.40 1.65 7.67
N ALA A 23 -15.87 2.57 6.82
CA ALA A 23 -17.26 2.61 6.38
C ALA A 23 -17.67 1.32 5.65
N ILE A 24 -16.81 0.79 4.79
CA ILE A 24 -17.04 -0.49 4.08
C ILE A 24 -17.19 -1.64 5.08
N PHE A 25 -16.28 -1.74 6.06
CA PHE A 25 -16.36 -2.80 7.08
C PHE A 25 -17.65 -2.70 7.89
N LEU A 26 -18.03 -1.50 8.33
CA LEU A 26 -19.26 -1.27 9.10
C LEU A 26 -20.51 -1.63 8.30
N LEU A 27 -20.56 -1.21 7.03
CA LEU A 27 -21.67 -1.54 6.14
C LEU A 27 -21.84 -3.06 6.00
N LEU A 28 -20.74 -3.76 5.73
CA LEU A 28 -20.74 -5.21 5.57
C LEU A 28 -21.08 -5.92 6.89
N GLY A 29 -20.50 -5.50 8.01
CA GLY A 29 -20.79 -6.07 9.32
C GLY A 29 -22.26 -5.91 9.71
N GLY A 30 -22.80 -4.72 9.53
CA GLY A 30 -24.21 -4.43 9.80
C GLY A 30 -25.16 -5.26 8.93
N LEU A 31 -24.84 -5.44 7.65
CA LEU A 31 -25.64 -6.25 6.73
C LEU A 31 -25.59 -7.76 7.04
N ILE A 32 -24.45 -8.25 7.56
CA ILE A 32 -24.24 -9.69 7.81
C ILE A 32 -24.84 -10.10 9.16
N ALA A 33 -24.62 -9.31 10.22
CA ALA A 33 -24.96 -9.70 11.59
C ALA A 33 -25.54 -8.54 12.45
N GLY A 34 -26.12 -7.51 11.84
CA GLY A 34 -26.78 -6.41 12.55
C GLY A 34 -25.84 -5.68 13.52
N GLU A 35 -26.29 -5.39 14.73
CA GLU A 35 -25.52 -4.65 15.74
C GLU A 35 -24.24 -5.38 16.18
N GLU A 36 -24.29 -6.68 16.36
CA GLU A 36 -23.11 -7.48 16.70
C GLU A 36 -22.07 -7.44 15.57
N GLY A 37 -22.54 -7.50 14.32
CA GLY A 37 -21.70 -7.36 13.14
C GLY A 37 -21.02 -5.99 13.02
N LEU A 38 -21.69 -4.92 13.43
CA LEU A 38 -21.11 -3.57 13.46
C LEU A 38 -19.93 -3.51 14.45
N ILE A 39 -20.06 -4.07 15.63
CA ILE A 39 -19.00 -4.07 16.65
C ILE A 39 -17.77 -4.83 16.16
N VAL A 40 -17.98 -6.05 15.65
CA VAL A 40 -16.88 -6.87 15.11
C VAL A 40 -16.21 -6.18 13.93
N ALA A 41 -16.99 -5.63 13.01
CA ALA A 41 -16.50 -4.90 11.84
C ALA A 41 -15.71 -3.65 12.22
N PHE A 42 -16.13 -2.91 13.24
CA PHE A 42 -15.40 -1.77 13.75
C PHE A 42 -14.03 -2.16 14.30
N ILE A 43 -13.96 -3.22 15.11
CA ILE A 43 -12.70 -3.73 15.65
C ILE A 43 -11.77 -4.17 14.51
N LEU A 44 -12.29 -4.91 13.52
CA LEU A 44 -11.51 -5.35 12.37
C LEU A 44 -11.03 -4.18 11.51
N ALA A 45 -11.86 -3.17 11.30
CA ALA A 45 -11.48 -1.96 10.57
C ALA A 45 -10.35 -1.21 11.29
N MET A 46 -10.48 -1.03 12.61
CA MET A 46 -9.45 -0.38 13.42
C MET A 46 -8.13 -1.17 13.38
N ALA A 47 -8.18 -2.48 13.55
CA ALA A 47 -7.01 -3.34 13.47
C ALA A 47 -6.36 -3.24 12.08
N THR A 48 -7.14 -3.38 11.00
CA THR A 48 -6.64 -3.29 9.63
C THR A 48 -6.01 -1.94 9.33
N ASN A 49 -6.65 -0.83 9.71
CA ASN A 49 -6.10 0.51 9.56
C ASN A 49 -4.80 0.67 10.33
N PHE A 50 -4.77 0.21 11.59
CA PHE A 50 -3.58 0.26 12.43
C PHE A 50 -2.43 -0.53 11.80
N PHE A 51 -2.64 -1.78 11.44
CA PHE A 51 -1.60 -2.62 10.85
C PHE A 51 -1.14 -2.09 9.50
N SER A 52 -2.04 -1.63 8.63
CA SER A 52 -1.69 -1.04 7.33
C SER A 52 -0.85 0.22 7.47
N TYR A 53 -1.11 1.04 8.47
CA TYR A 53 -0.34 2.26 8.73
C TYR A 53 1.02 1.98 9.38
N TRP A 54 1.04 1.18 10.47
CA TRP A 54 2.25 1.00 11.29
C TRP A 54 3.23 -0.01 10.73
N PHE A 55 2.77 -0.99 9.98
CA PHE A 55 3.58 -2.13 9.51
C PHE A 55 3.69 -2.21 7.98
N SER A 56 3.31 -1.16 7.24
CA SER A 56 3.40 -1.13 5.78
C SER A 56 4.80 -1.45 5.26
N ASP A 57 5.84 -0.91 5.90
CA ASP A 57 7.23 -1.18 5.56
C ASP A 57 7.61 -2.66 5.77
N ARG A 58 7.26 -3.22 6.93
CA ARG A 58 7.59 -4.63 7.25
C ARG A 58 6.84 -5.60 6.34
N MET A 59 5.57 -5.30 6.03
CA MET A 59 4.78 -6.11 5.12
C MET A 59 5.40 -6.12 3.71
N ALA A 60 5.76 -4.96 3.16
CA ALA A 60 6.38 -4.85 1.84
C ALA A 60 7.72 -5.60 1.78
N ILE A 61 8.57 -5.43 2.80
CA ILE A 61 9.86 -6.12 2.91
C ILE A 61 9.69 -7.64 2.99
N SER A 62 8.72 -8.12 3.80
CA SER A 62 8.44 -9.54 3.94
C SER A 62 7.88 -10.16 2.65
N MET A 63 6.96 -9.47 1.97
CA MET A 63 6.36 -9.93 0.72
C MET A 63 7.38 -10.05 -0.42
N THR A 64 8.34 -9.14 -0.47
CA THR A 64 9.42 -9.13 -1.48
C THR A 64 10.63 -9.96 -1.07
N ARG A 65 10.63 -10.58 0.12
CA ARG A 65 11.75 -11.34 0.72
C ARG A 65 13.04 -10.52 0.74
N SER A 66 12.91 -9.20 0.88
CA SER A 66 14.04 -8.28 0.88
C SER A 66 14.89 -8.47 2.14
N GLN A 67 16.19 -8.36 1.98
CA GLN A 67 17.17 -8.47 3.07
C GLN A 67 17.87 -7.13 3.29
N PRO A 68 18.27 -6.79 4.53
CA PRO A 68 19.04 -5.58 4.78
C PRO A 68 20.28 -5.53 3.90
N LEU A 69 20.49 -4.44 3.19
CA LEU A 69 21.66 -4.19 2.37
C LEU A 69 22.64 -3.30 3.13
N SER A 70 23.84 -3.81 3.40
CA SER A 70 24.86 -3.03 4.10
C SER A 70 25.59 -2.08 3.17
N GLU A 71 26.16 -1.02 3.74
CA GLU A 71 26.96 -0.07 2.97
C GLU A 71 28.20 -0.71 2.32
N SER A 72 28.82 -1.66 3.02
CA SER A 72 29.97 -2.40 2.51
C SER A 72 29.63 -3.27 1.29
N ALA A 73 28.37 -3.72 1.18
CA ALA A 73 27.92 -4.54 0.06
C ALA A 73 27.46 -3.70 -1.16
N ALA A 74 27.04 -2.45 -0.94
CA ALA A 74 26.58 -1.57 -2.01
C ALA A 74 26.96 -0.09 -1.74
N PRO A 75 28.26 0.25 -1.75
CA PRO A 75 28.73 1.60 -1.40
C PRO A 75 28.16 2.69 -2.31
N GLU A 76 27.91 2.40 -3.58
CA GLU A 76 27.35 3.35 -4.54
C GLU A 76 25.90 3.74 -4.20
N VAL A 77 25.06 2.80 -3.77
CA VAL A 77 23.69 3.07 -3.32
C VAL A 77 23.71 4.04 -2.13
N TYR A 78 24.56 3.77 -1.16
CA TYR A 78 24.68 4.60 0.04
C TYR A 78 25.25 5.99 -0.26
N ARG A 79 26.22 6.07 -1.17
CA ARG A 79 26.78 7.35 -1.64
C ARG A 79 25.70 8.19 -2.31
N ALA A 80 24.95 7.63 -3.27
CA ALA A 80 23.87 8.31 -3.96
C ALA A 80 22.78 8.78 -2.99
N LEU A 81 22.34 7.90 -2.07
CA LEU A 81 21.34 8.26 -1.08
C LEU A 81 21.79 9.35 -0.11
N ARG A 82 23.07 9.39 0.30
CA ARG A 82 23.60 10.48 1.14
C ARG A 82 23.55 11.82 0.41
N GLU A 83 23.97 11.87 -0.85
CA GLU A 83 23.89 13.08 -1.65
C GLU A 83 22.44 13.56 -1.79
N LEU A 84 21.54 12.66 -2.16
CA LEU A 84 20.13 12.98 -2.37
C LEU A 84 19.43 13.40 -1.07
N THR A 85 19.66 12.68 0.03
CA THR A 85 19.03 13.01 1.33
C THR A 85 19.55 14.31 1.90
N TYR A 86 20.83 14.60 1.72
CA TYR A 86 21.42 15.89 2.10
C TYR A 86 20.74 17.04 1.36
N ASN A 87 20.64 16.95 0.01
CA ASN A 87 20.01 17.96 -0.82
C ASN A 87 18.52 18.14 -0.51
N ALA A 88 17.83 17.03 -0.21
CA ALA A 88 16.41 17.01 0.13
C ALA A 88 16.10 17.44 1.58
N ASN A 89 17.12 17.59 2.43
CA ASN A 89 16.99 17.76 3.88
C ASN A 89 16.12 16.67 4.51
N MET A 90 16.43 15.41 4.22
CA MET A 90 15.69 14.23 4.66
C MET A 90 16.58 13.27 5.45
N PRO A 91 16.02 12.50 6.39
CA PRO A 91 16.75 11.43 7.05
C PRO A 91 17.11 10.32 6.04
N MET A 92 18.24 9.64 6.31
CA MET A 92 18.69 8.50 5.51
C MET A 92 17.69 7.33 5.64
N PRO A 93 17.12 6.82 4.54
CA PRO A 93 16.22 5.67 4.59
C PRO A 93 17.00 4.38 4.87
N ARG A 94 16.33 3.37 5.40
CA ARG A 94 16.88 2.01 5.49
C ARG A 94 16.91 1.39 4.10
N VAL A 95 17.99 0.69 3.77
CA VAL A 95 18.19 0.10 2.44
C VAL A 95 18.08 -1.42 2.50
N TYR A 96 17.36 -1.99 1.54
CA TYR A 96 17.13 -3.41 1.42
C TYR A 96 17.41 -3.89 0.00
N LEU A 97 17.85 -5.14 -0.13
CA LEU A 97 18.07 -5.84 -1.40
C LEU A 97 16.96 -6.86 -1.64
N MET A 98 16.31 -6.78 -2.76
CA MET A 98 15.39 -7.80 -3.25
C MET A 98 16.16 -8.84 -4.07
N PRO A 99 16.07 -10.16 -3.74
CA PRO A 99 16.81 -11.21 -4.43
C PRO A 99 16.14 -11.60 -5.76
N THR A 100 16.05 -10.67 -6.69
CA THR A 100 15.48 -10.90 -8.03
C THR A 100 16.31 -10.22 -9.10
N ASP A 101 16.36 -10.83 -10.30
CA ASP A 101 17.08 -10.31 -11.45
C ASP A 101 16.25 -9.28 -12.26
N GLN A 102 14.94 -9.23 -12.05
CA GLN A 102 14.10 -8.21 -12.69
C GLN A 102 14.43 -6.83 -12.11
N PRO A 103 14.90 -5.87 -12.95
CA PRO A 103 15.24 -4.53 -12.48
C PRO A 103 14.04 -3.83 -11.87
N ASN A 104 14.14 -3.45 -10.60
CA ASN A 104 13.10 -2.70 -9.91
C ASN A 104 13.67 -2.01 -8.67
N ALA A 105 13.03 -0.92 -8.26
CA ALA A 105 13.20 -0.28 -6.97
C ALA A 105 11.83 0.14 -6.44
N PHE A 106 11.68 0.23 -5.14
CA PHE A 106 10.50 0.85 -4.54
C PHE A 106 10.83 1.47 -3.19
N ALA A 107 10.08 2.49 -2.85
CA ALA A 107 10.08 3.08 -1.53
C ALA A 107 8.84 2.66 -0.74
N THR A 108 8.98 2.52 0.57
CA THR A 108 7.88 2.25 1.51
C THR A 108 8.14 2.92 2.85
N GLY A 109 7.11 2.99 3.70
CA GLY A 109 7.19 3.58 5.02
C GLY A 109 6.08 4.58 5.30
N ARG A 110 5.76 4.78 6.57
CA ARG A 110 4.66 5.68 6.99
C ARG A 110 5.04 7.17 6.95
N ASN A 111 6.32 7.47 7.07
CA ASN A 111 6.88 8.83 7.05
C ASN A 111 8.37 8.80 6.69
N PRO A 112 9.02 9.95 6.42
CA PRO A 112 10.44 10.00 6.09
C PRO A 112 11.37 9.37 7.14
N GLU A 113 11.04 9.47 8.43
CA GLU A 113 11.84 8.92 9.54
C GLU A 113 11.79 7.38 9.60
N HIS A 114 10.79 6.77 8.97
CA HIS A 114 10.59 5.32 8.90
C HIS A 114 10.60 4.81 7.46
N ALA A 115 11.25 5.57 6.58
CA ALA A 115 11.34 5.22 5.18
C ALA A 115 12.29 4.04 4.94
N VAL A 116 11.94 3.27 3.94
CA VAL A 116 12.71 2.14 3.42
C VAL A 116 12.77 2.25 1.92
N ILE A 117 13.94 2.05 1.35
CA ILE A 117 14.14 1.88 -0.08
C ILE A 117 14.63 0.45 -0.31
N ALA A 118 13.98 -0.27 -1.22
CA ALA A 118 14.40 -1.59 -1.65
C ALA A 118 14.79 -1.54 -3.12
N VAL A 119 15.94 -2.14 -3.45
CA VAL A 119 16.47 -2.25 -4.80
C VAL A 119 16.69 -3.70 -5.15
N THR A 120 16.54 -4.08 -6.42
CA THR A 120 16.81 -5.44 -6.87
C THR A 120 18.28 -5.64 -7.24
N ALA A 121 18.74 -6.89 -7.12
CA ALA A 121 20.05 -7.28 -7.62
C ALA A 121 20.19 -7.01 -9.13
N GLY A 122 19.12 -7.20 -9.90
CA GLY A 122 19.10 -6.90 -11.33
C GLY A 122 19.30 -5.41 -11.63
N LEU A 123 18.67 -4.52 -10.87
CA LEU A 123 18.84 -3.07 -11.01
C LEU A 123 20.30 -2.65 -10.77
N LEU A 124 20.89 -3.13 -9.69
CA LEU A 124 22.28 -2.80 -9.32
C LEU A 124 23.32 -3.30 -10.33
N ARG A 125 23.00 -4.34 -11.12
CA ARG A 125 23.88 -4.80 -12.19
C ARG A 125 23.69 -4.08 -13.51
N MET A 126 22.52 -3.47 -13.72
CA MET A 126 22.13 -2.91 -15.01
C MET A 126 22.48 -1.42 -15.10
N LEU A 127 22.31 -0.66 -14.02
CA LEU A 127 22.41 0.80 -14.02
C LEU A 127 23.82 1.24 -13.67
N ASP A 128 24.26 2.31 -14.33
CA ASP A 128 25.42 3.08 -13.91
C ASP A 128 25.08 3.97 -12.69
N TYR A 129 26.08 4.68 -12.17
CA TYR A 129 25.92 5.50 -10.96
C TYR A 129 24.89 6.62 -11.12
N GLU A 130 24.89 7.32 -12.27
CA GLU A 130 23.98 8.45 -12.49
C GLU A 130 22.54 7.97 -12.74
N GLU A 131 22.39 6.86 -13.44
CA GLU A 131 21.09 6.21 -13.64
C GLU A 131 20.52 5.70 -12.31
N LEU A 132 21.35 5.03 -11.50
CA LEU A 132 20.98 4.59 -10.16
C LEU A 132 20.57 5.76 -9.26
N LYS A 133 21.34 6.85 -9.29
CA LYS A 133 21.02 8.08 -8.56
C LYS A 133 19.69 8.68 -9.01
N GLY A 134 19.41 8.68 -10.30
CA GLY A 134 18.11 9.11 -10.85
C GLY A 134 16.93 8.28 -10.30
N VAL A 135 17.03 6.97 -10.33
CA VAL A 135 16.00 6.07 -9.77
C VAL A 135 15.82 6.28 -8.27
N LEU A 136 16.91 6.35 -7.50
CA LEU A 136 16.85 6.59 -6.05
C LEU A 136 16.27 7.96 -5.71
N GLY A 137 16.55 9.00 -6.53
CA GLY A 137 15.96 10.32 -6.39
C GLY A 137 14.45 10.32 -6.64
N HIS A 138 13.99 9.55 -7.62
CA HIS A 138 12.56 9.32 -7.86
C HIS A 138 11.88 8.69 -6.65
N GLU A 139 12.43 7.59 -6.13
CA GLU A 139 11.91 6.90 -4.94
C GLU A 139 11.92 7.80 -3.68
N LEU A 140 13.00 8.58 -3.49
CA LEU A 140 13.10 9.51 -2.39
C LEU A 140 12.05 10.64 -2.48
N SER A 141 11.68 11.05 -3.68
CA SER A 141 10.62 12.03 -3.91
C SER A 141 9.26 11.52 -3.47
N HIS A 142 8.95 10.25 -3.68
CA HIS A 142 7.76 9.61 -3.15
C HIS A 142 7.73 9.65 -1.61
N ILE A 143 8.85 9.37 -0.95
CA ILE A 143 8.97 9.47 0.51
C ILE A 143 8.68 10.91 0.97
N ARG A 144 9.33 11.89 0.35
CA ARG A 144 9.17 13.31 0.66
C ARG A 144 7.74 13.78 0.51
N ASN A 145 7.06 13.36 -0.54
CA ASN A 145 5.69 13.74 -0.86
C ASN A 145 4.65 12.99 0.00
N ARG A 146 5.07 11.97 0.77
CA ARG A 146 4.20 11.11 1.60
C ARG A 146 3.08 10.45 0.80
N ASP A 147 3.35 10.06 -0.44
CA ASP A 147 2.36 9.42 -1.31
C ASP A 147 2.45 7.89 -1.31
N ILE A 148 3.52 7.31 -0.78
CA ILE A 148 3.72 5.87 -0.61
C ILE A 148 2.59 5.24 0.21
N LEU A 149 2.18 5.91 1.29
CA LEU A 149 1.16 5.41 2.19
C LEU A 149 -0.20 5.26 1.50
N ILE A 150 -0.50 6.12 0.53
CA ILE A 150 -1.73 6.04 -0.28
C ILE A 150 -1.79 4.70 -1.02
N GLY A 151 -0.70 4.30 -1.66
CA GLY A 151 -0.60 3.03 -2.36
C GLY A 151 -0.78 1.82 -1.44
N SER A 152 -0.13 1.83 -0.28
CA SER A 152 -0.22 0.75 0.71
C SER A 152 -1.63 0.59 1.26
N ILE A 153 -2.32 1.70 1.59
CA ILE A 153 -3.69 1.66 2.09
C ILE A 153 -4.66 1.25 0.98
N ALA A 154 -4.50 1.78 -0.24
CA ALA A 154 -5.33 1.37 -1.37
C ALA A 154 -5.20 -0.14 -1.65
N ALA A 155 -3.99 -0.69 -1.58
CA ALA A 155 -3.75 -2.13 -1.70
C ALA A 155 -4.40 -2.93 -0.56
N ALA A 156 -4.35 -2.42 0.69
CA ALA A 156 -5.02 -3.05 1.82
C ALA A 156 -6.55 -3.08 1.66
N ILE A 157 -7.14 -1.97 1.20
CA ILE A 157 -8.58 -1.88 0.89
C ILE A 157 -8.95 -2.89 -0.21
N ALA A 158 -8.19 -2.89 -1.30
CA ALA A 158 -8.43 -3.81 -2.41
C ALA A 158 -8.33 -5.27 -1.95
N GLY A 159 -7.33 -5.60 -1.12
CA GLY A 159 -7.17 -6.92 -0.52
C GLY A 159 -8.35 -7.33 0.36
N ALA A 160 -8.83 -6.42 1.22
CA ALA A 160 -10.00 -6.63 2.06
C ALA A 160 -11.27 -6.87 1.22
N LEU A 161 -11.50 -6.08 0.19
CA LEU A 161 -12.63 -6.24 -0.72
C LEU A 161 -12.58 -7.56 -1.49
N MET A 162 -11.39 -7.95 -1.99
CA MET A 162 -11.18 -9.23 -2.65
C MET A 162 -11.37 -10.41 -1.69
N PHE A 163 -10.96 -10.28 -0.42
CA PHE A 163 -11.19 -11.29 0.60
C PHE A 163 -12.69 -11.49 0.83
N VAL A 164 -13.46 -10.42 1.00
CA VAL A 164 -14.92 -10.46 1.17
C VAL A 164 -15.59 -11.10 -0.07
N ALA A 165 -15.16 -10.71 -1.27
CA ALA A 165 -15.67 -11.29 -2.51
C ALA A 165 -15.42 -12.80 -2.58
N ARG A 166 -14.22 -13.26 -2.25
CA ARG A 166 -13.87 -14.69 -2.21
C ARG A 166 -14.66 -15.43 -1.13
N PHE A 167 -14.74 -14.88 0.08
CA PHE A 167 -15.45 -15.51 1.19
C PHE A 167 -16.95 -15.65 0.86
N GLY A 168 -17.57 -14.64 0.26
CA GLY A 168 -18.97 -14.70 -0.21
C GLY A 168 -19.19 -15.77 -1.29
N MET A 169 -18.19 -16.02 -2.15
CA MET A 169 -18.26 -17.09 -3.17
C MET A 169 -18.06 -18.50 -2.53
N TRP A 170 -17.16 -18.63 -1.57
CA TRP A 170 -16.82 -19.92 -0.92
C TRP A 170 -17.81 -20.32 0.16
N GLY A 171 -18.39 -19.39 0.89
CA GLY A 171 -19.40 -19.65 1.93
C GLY A 171 -20.63 -20.39 1.38
N GLY A 172 -20.94 -20.22 0.10
CA GLY A 172 -21.97 -20.99 -0.59
C GLY A 172 -21.58 -22.44 -0.92
N ALA A 173 -20.27 -22.74 -0.97
CA ALA A 173 -19.78 -24.10 -1.24
C ALA A 173 -19.64 -24.96 0.04
N PHE A 174 -19.38 -24.33 1.19
CA PHE A 174 -19.27 -25.03 2.48
C PHE A 174 -20.59 -25.09 3.28
N GLY A 175 -21.60 -24.25 2.94
CA GLY A 175 -22.93 -24.27 3.55
C GLY A 175 -23.92 -25.28 2.95
N GLY A 176 -23.50 -26.11 2.01
CA GLY A 176 -24.34 -27.02 1.21
C GLY A 176 -24.64 -28.41 1.85
N GLY A 177 -24.52 -28.56 3.15
CA GLY A 177 -24.79 -29.83 3.81
C GLY A 177 -25.74 -29.72 5.01
N GLY A 178 -27.03 -29.66 4.79
CA GLY A 178 -28.03 -29.97 5.81
C GLY A 178 -28.91 -28.82 6.28
N ARG A 179 -30.16 -28.92 5.90
CA ARG A 179 -31.37 -28.14 6.23
C ARG A 179 -31.70 -26.97 5.34
N ARG A 180 -32.59 -27.25 4.39
CA ARG A 180 -33.50 -26.26 3.78
C ARG A 180 -34.33 -25.60 4.89
N ASN A 181 -33.81 -24.51 5.45
CA ASN A 181 -34.66 -23.55 6.16
C ASN A 181 -34.92 -22.41 5.18
N GLU A 182 -36.18 -22.20 4.88
CA GLU A 182 -36.74 -21.25 3.88
C GLU A 182 -36.50 -19.75 4.18
N GLY A 183 -35.47 -19.37 4.94
CA GLY A 183 -35.15 -17.97 5.27
C GLY A 183 -33.71 -17.52 5.01
N GLY A 184 -32.80 -18.42 4.61
CA GLY A 184 -31.35 -18.13 4.55
C GLY A 184 -30.79 -17.66 3.20
N GLY A 185 -31.58 -17.58 2.15
CA GLY A 185 -31.08 -17.27 0.81
C GLY A 185 -30.79 -15.78 0.56
N ALA A 186 -31.57 -14.90 1.14
CA ALA A 186 -31.50 -13.47 0.88
C ALA A 186 -30.19 -12.80 1.36
N PRO A 187 -29.67 -13.08 2.56
CA PRO A 187 -28.40 -12.48 3.01
C PRO A 187 -27.20 -12.90 2.14
N LEU A 188 -27.14 -14.17 1.75
CA LEU A 188 -26.05 -14.70 0.92
C LEU A 188 -26.07 -14.13 -0.52
N VAL A 189 -27.24 -13.97 -1.11
CA VAL A 189 -27.42 -13.32 -2.43
C VAL A 189 -27.00 -11.86 -2.33
N LEU A 190 -27.37 -11.16 -1.27
CA LEU A 190 -27.00 -9.77 -1.03
C LEU A 190 -25.46 -9.62 -0.87
N VAL A 191 -24.82 -10.50 -0.10
CA VAL A 191 -23.34 -10.50 0.05
C VAL A 191 -22.65 -10.75 -1.29
N ARG A 192 -23.18 -11.64 -2.14
CA ARG A 192 -22.64 -11.88 -3.49
C ARG A 192 -22.82 -10.68 -4.42
N LEU A 193 -23.95 -10.02 -4.38
CA LEU A 193 -24.19 -8.79 -5.16
C LEU A 193 -23.27 -7.66 -4.71
N ILE A 194 -23.10 -7.49 -3.41
CA ILE A 194 -22.17 -6.49 -2.86
C ILE A 194 -20.72 -6.83 -3.27
N ALA A 195 -20.31 -8.09 -3.18
CA ALA A 195 -18.98 -8.52 -3.60
C ALA A 195 -18.72 -8.24 -5.10
N LEU A 196 -19.74 -8.45 -5.97
CA LEU A 196 -19.66 -8.16 -7.39
C LEU A 196 -19.52 -6.65 -7.66
N LEU A 197 -20.19 -5.81 -6.88
CA LEU A 197 -20.07 -4.34 -6.95
C LEU A 197 -18.73 -3.83 -6.38
N LEU A 198 -18.19 -4.49 -5.37
CA LEU A 198 -16.95 -4.08 -4.72
C LEU A 198 -15.69 -4.45 -5.51
N ALA A 199 -15.73 -5.49 -6.34
CA ALA A 199 -14.57 -5.89 -7.15
C ALA A 199 -14.12 -4.81 -8.15
N PRO A 200 -15.02 -4.15 -8.94
CA PRO A 200 -14.64 -3.00 -9.77
C PRO A 200 -14.13 -1.81 -8.95
N LEU A 201 -14.72 -1.57 -7.78
CA LEU A 201 -14.27 -0.50 -6.89
C LEU A 201 -12.86 -0.75 -6.37
N ALA A 202 -12.53 -2.00 -6.01
CA ALA A 202 -11.18 -2.40 -5.63
C ALA A 202 -10.17 -2.16 -6.77
N ALA A 203 -10.53 -2.54 -8.00
CA ALA A 203 -9.71 -2.30 -9.18
C ALA A 203 -9.50 -0.79 -9.44
N LEU A 204 -10.56 0.02 -9.29
CA LEU A 204 -10.47 1.48 -9.40
C LEU A 204 -9.54 2.09 -8.34
N LEU A 205 -9.62 1.64 -7.09
CA LEU A 205 -8.74 2.09 -6.00
C LEU A 205 -7.28 1.73 -6.26
N ILE A 206 -7.00 0.54 -6.78
CA ILE A 206 -5.66 0.15 -7.21
C ILE A 206 -5.17 1.07 -8.34
N GLN A 207 -5.99 1.33 -9.36
CA GLN A 207 -5.64 2.25 -10.45
C GLN A 207 -5.40 3.69 -9.94
N MET A 208 -6.21 4.17 -9.01
CA MET A 208 -6.01 5.48 -8.38
C MET A 208 -4.74 5.53 -7.52
N SER A 209 -4.29 4.41 -6.97
CA SER A 209 -3.02 4.33 -6.26
C SER A 209 -1.82 4.51 -7.18
N ILE A 210 -1.95 4.17 -8.48
CA ILE A 210 -0.96 4.37 -9.54
C ILE A 210 -1.31 5.66 -10.30
N SER A 211 -1.30 6.79 -9.63
CA SER A 211 -1.68 8.07 -10.27
C SER A 211 -0.53 8.65 -11.08
N ARG A 212 -0.72 8.89 -12.38
CA ARG A 212 0.26 9.59 -13.25
C ARG A 212 0.73 10.92 -12.66
N THR A 213 -0.14 11.65 -11.99
CA THR A 213 0.21 12.92 -11.34
C THR A 213 1.28 12.75 -10.24
N ARG A 214 1.30 11.58 -9.57
CA ARG A 214 2.32 11.27 -8.56
C ARG A 214 3.66 10.95 -9.22
N GLU A 215 3.65 10.20 -10.31
CA GLU A 215 4.84 9.89 -11.09
C GLU A 215 5.49 11.17 -11.62
N TYR A 216 4.72 12.07 -12.26
CA TYR A 216 5.23 13.38 -12.67
C TYR A 216 5.74 14.23 -11.49
N GLY A 217 5.09 14.11 -10.32
CA GLY A 217 5.54 14.76 -9.09
C GLY A 217 6.86 14.20 -8.57
N ALA A 218 7.07 12.90 -8.67
CA ALA A 218 8.30 12.23 -8.29
C ALA A 218 9.43 12.55 -9.25
N ASP A 219 9.21 12.51 -10.57
CA ASP A 219 10.19 12.88 -11.59
C ASP A 219 10.65 14.33 -11.44
N SER A 220 9.70 15.26 -11.31
CA SER A 220 10.03 16.68 -11.08
C SER A 220 10.70 16.93 -9.73
N GLY A 221 10.45 16.07 -8.75
CA GLY A 221 11.06 16.08 -7.44
C GLY A 221 12.50 15.55 -7.49
N ALA A 222 12.73 14.46 -8.20
CA ALA A 222 14.06 13.88 -8.42
C ALA A 222 15.01 14.86 -9.12
N ALA A 223 14.51 15.56 -10.13
CA ALA A 223 15.28 16.59 -10.84
C ALA A 223 15.70 17.80 -9.99
N ARG A 224 15.16 17.96 -8.78
CA ARG A 224 15.46 19.06 -7.84
C ARG A 224 16.30 18.62 -6.64
N ILE A 225 16.63 17.37 -6.53
CA ILE A 225 17.42 16.75 -5.46
C ILE A 225 18.77 16.34 -6.03
#